data_cdc5f354f73bc83126b4de926b75c3f3
#
_entry.id   cdc5f354f73bc83126b4de926b75c3f3
#
_cell.length_a   1.000
_cell.length_b   1.000
_cell.length_c   1.000
_cell.angle_alpha   90.00
_cell.angle_beta   90.00
_cell.angle_gamma   90.00
#
_symmetry.space_group_name_H-M   'P 1'
#
loop_
_entity.id
_entity.type
_entity.pdbx_description
1 polymer ?
#
loop_
_entity_poly.entity_id
_entity_poly.type
_entity_poly.pdbx_seq_one_letter_code
_entity_poly.pdbx_strand_id
1 'polypeptide(L)'
;MKYIDIFELSRAKTEEKGHLTIDDLPDLKEMLKSETPKADIHWKATGTGLRRRLASALLTIDAKLTTDCARCGKSLEIEIVKEVPFLFTKTEDEANRLPIEEDGDDEIVVGSTKFDVAHWVEEELILSLDLFPADEDCEPDPESLQSQDEEEIPERVNPFAGLADLMKKNS
;
A
#
# COMPACT_ATOMS: atom_id res chain seq x y z
N MET A 1 15.62 -10.62 7.45
CA MET A 1 14.47 -11.29 6.81
C MET A 1 13.93 -12.35 7.77
N LYS A 2 12.67 -12.26 8.09
CA LYS A 2 12.00 -13.26 8.92
C LYS A 2 11.01 -14.05 8.08
N TYR A 3 11.23 -15.35 7.99
CA TYR A 3 10.29 -16.27 7.34
C TYR A 3 9.52 -17.05 8.40
N ILE A 4 8.22 -17.24 8.17
CA ILE A 4 7.34 -18.04 9.01
C ILE A 4 6.60 -19.08 8.16
N ASP A 5 6.22 -20.20 8.77
CA ASP A 5 5.26 -21.11 8.17
C ASP A 5 3.86 -20.62 8.51
N ILE A 6 3.21 -19.95 7.54
CA ILE A 6 1.90 -19.32 7.75
C ILE A 6 0.80 -20.38 8.00
N PHE A 7 0.95 -21.57 7.41
CA PHE A 7 -0.02 -22.66 7.61
C PHE A 7 0.09 -23.28 9.00
N GLU A 8 1.32 -23.42 9.52
CA GLU A 8 1.55 -23.89 10.88
C GLU A 8 1.08 -22.86 11.89
N LEU A 9 1.40 -21.56 11.69
CA LEU A 9 0.93 -20.45 12.52
C LEU A 9 -0.61 -20.49 12.64
N SER A 10 -1.29 -20.62 11.50
CA SER A 10 -2.76 -20.70 11.45
C SER A 10 -3.29 -21.91 12.19
N ARG A 11 -2.74 -23.09 11.88
CA ARG A 11 -3.19 -24.37 12.46
C ARG A 11 -3.00 -24.43 13.96
N ALA A 12 -1.81 -24.05 14.43
CA ALA A 12 -1.45 -24.07 15.85
C ALA A 12 -2.07 -22.90 16.64
N LYS A 13 -2.64 -21.92 15.93
CA LYS A 13 -3.18 -20.69 16.54
C LYS A 13 -2.14 -19.98 17.41
N THR A 14 -0.92 -19.94 16.94
CA THR A 14 0.19 -19.29 17.61
C THR A 14 0.32 -17.83 17.21
N GLU A 15 1.18 -17.10 17.91
CA GLU A 15 1.48 -15.72 17.67
C GLU A 15 2.97 -15.57 17.34
N GLU A 16 3.25 -14.82 16.29
CA GLU A 16 4.58 -14.36 15.94
C GLU A 16 4.60 -12.83 15.91
N LYS A 17 5.67 -12.23 16.38
CA LYS A 17 5.82 -10.78 16.41
C LYS A 17 7.27 -10.38 16.16
N GLY A 18 7.45 -9.15 15.74
CA GLY A 18 8.77 -8.60 15.51
C GLY A 18 8.76 -7.11 15.28
N HIS A 19 9.92 -6.63 14.96
CA HIS A 19 10.20 -5.24 14.67
C HIS A 19 10.93 -5.15 13.33
N LEU A 20 10.55 -4.18 12.51
CA LEU A 20 11.15 -3.87 11.22
C LEU A 20 11.53 -2.40 11.18
N THR A 21 12.56 -2.11 10.41
CA THR A 21 13.04 -0.76 10.12
C THR A 21 12.97 -0.49 8.62
N ILE A 22 13.20 0.75 8.21
CA ILE A 22 13.19 1.13 6.80
C ILE A 22 14.18 0.32 5.94
N ASP A 23 15.27 -0.16 6.53
CA ASP A 23 16.28 -0.94 5.79
C ASP A 23 15.82 -2.38 5.49
N ASP A 24 14.79 -2.86 6.18
CA ASP A 24 14.15 -4.15 5.93
C ASP A 24 13.08 -4.07 4.81
N LEU A 25 12.71 -2.86 4.38
CA LEU A 25 11.56 -2.54 3.53
C LEU A 25 12.00 -1.67 2.34
N PRO A 26 12.59 -2.29 1.30
CA PRO A 26 13.18 -1.56 0.18
C PRO A 26 12.16 -0.79 -0.68
N ASP A 27 10.98 -1.37 -0.91
CA ASP A 27 9.94 -0.75 -1.74
C ASP A 27 9.29 0.42 -1.01
N LEU A 28 9.05 0.28 0.28
CA LEU A 28 8.57 1.37 1.14
C LEU A 28 9.59 2.51 1.19
N LYS A 29 10.88 2.18 1.30
CA LYS A 29 11.98 3.17 1.30
C LYS A 29 12.02 3.98 0.02
N GLU A 30 11.80 3.35 -1.13
CA GLU A 30 11.73 4.02 -2.42
C GLU A 30 10.48 4.90 -2.55
N MET A 31 9.36 4.45 -1.99
CA MET A 31 8.10 5.18 -2.02
C MET A 31 8.11 6.42 -1.12
N LEU A 32 8.76 6.36 0.03
CA LEU A 32 8.93 7.50 0.93
C LEU A 32 9.93 8.50 0.33
N LYS A 33 9.42 9.54 -0.31
CA LYS A 33 10.20 10.61 -0.96
C LYS A 33 10.84 11.51 0.08
N SER A 34 11.87 11.01 0.77
CA SER A 34 12.62 11.74 1.76
C SER A 34 14.11 11.48 1.61
N GLU A 35 14.95 12.47 1.90
CA GLU A 35 16.41 12.27 1.95
C GLU A 35 16.83 11.33 3.08
N THR A 36 16.04 11.29 4.16
CA THR A 36 16.29 10.45 5.34
C THR A 36 15.02 9.74 5.79
N PRO A 37 14.49 8.80 4.98
CA PRO A 37 13.28 8.08 5.35
C PRO A 37 13.54 7.23 6.59
N LYS A 38 12.59 7.24 7.52
CA LYS A 38 12.64 6.40 8.73
C LYS A 38 11.35 5.63 8.86
N ALA A 39 11.47 4.41 9.34
CA ALA A 39 10.34 3.59 9.71
C ALA A 39 10.67 2.81 10.99
N ASP A 40 9.74 2.85 11.92
CA ASP A 40 9.75 2.07 13.16
C ASP A 40 8.43 1.29 13.18
N ILE A 41 8.50 -0.03 12.97
CA ILE A 41 7.35 -0.86 12.69
C ILE A 41 7.32 -2.05 13.62
N HIS A 42 6.29 -2.12 14.43
CA HIS A 42 5.97 -3.29 15.23
C HIS A 42 4.86 -4.07 14.56
N TRP A 43 5.09 -5.34 14.32
CA TRP A 43 4.09 -6.22 13.72
C TRP A 43 3.81 -7.43 14.60
N LYS A 44 2.61 -7.96 14.46
CA LYS A 44 2.15 -9.16 15.13
C LYS A 44 1.24 -9.95 14.19
N ALA A 45 1.57 -11.21 13.96
CA ALA A 45 0.75 -12.15 13.21
C ALA A 45 0.18 -13.20 14.17
N THR A 46 -1.13 -13.31 14.23
CA THR A 46 -1.83 -14.26 15.10
C THR A 46 -2.62 -15.25 14.25
N GLY A 47 -2.28 -16.53 14.34
CA GLY A 47 -3.03 -17.59 13.66
C GLY A 47 -4.45 -17.74 14.24
N THR A 48 -5.44 -17.72 13.38
CA THR A 48 -6.87 -17.80 13.77
C THR A 48 -7.52 -19.14 13.42
N GLY A 49 -6.73 -20.09 12.90
CA GLY A 49 -7.22 -21.40 12.50
C GLY A 49 -7.76 -21.42 11.08
N LEU A 50 -8.79 -22.21 10.85
CA LEU A 50 -9.44 -22.28 9.53
C LEU A 50 -10.65 -21.35 9.48
N ARG A 51 -10.68 -20.47 8.50
CA ARG A 51 -11.85 -19.68 8.11
C ARG A 51 -12.18 -19.96 6.66
N ARG A 52 -13.44 -20.22 6.32
CA ARG A 52 -13.85 -20.57 4.96
C ARG A 52 -13.07 -21.74 4.34
N ARG A 53 -12.62 -22.69 5.19
CA ARG A 53 -11.74 -23.85 4.86
C ARG A 53 -10.30 -23.47 4.47
N LEU A 54 -9.92 -22.23 4.61
CA LEU A 54 -8.57 -21.72 4.35
C LEU A 54 -7.85 -21.43 5.67
N ALA A 55 -6.52 -21.55 5.64
CA ALA A 55 -5.70 -21.07 6.74
C ALA A 55 -5.93 -19.57 6.93
N SER A 56 -5.96 -19.11 8.16
CA SER A 56 -6.23 -17.69 8.43
C SER A 56 -5.34 -17.15 9.54
N ALA A 57 -5.01 -15.88 9.42
CA ALA A 57 -4.29 -15.13 10.46
C ALA A 57 -4.76 -13.67 10.49
N LEU A 58 -4.53 -13.04 11.61
CA LEU A 58 -4.73 -11.63 11.83
C LEU A 58 -3.37 -10.95 11.87
N LEU A 59 -3.14 -9.98 11.01
CA LEU A 59 -1.95 -9.13 11.02
C LEU A 59 -2.27 -7.81 11.72
N THR A 60 -1.54 -7.50 12.77
CA THR A 60 -1.59 -6.21 13.45
C THR A 60 -0.30 -5.46 13.17
N ILE A 61 -0.40 -4.21 12.73
CA ILE A 61 0.72 -3.34 12.44
C ILE A 61 0.57 -2.05 13.24
N ASP A 62 1.66 -1.64 13.89
CA ASP A 62 1.82 -0.33 14.52
C ASP A 62 3.10 0.28 13.96
N ALA A 63 2.98 1.29 13.11
CA ALA A 63 4.08 1.85 12.35
C ALA A 63 4.15 3.37 12.49
N LYS A 64 5.37 3.88 12.67
CA LYS A 64 5.71 5.30 12.58
C LYS A 64 6.66 5.51 11.43
N LEU A 65 6.22 6.30 10.46
CA LEU A 65 6.96 6.57 9.23
C LEU A 65 7.31 8.04 9.14
N THR A 66 8.49 8.35 8.63
CA THR A 66 8.90 9.72 8.34
C THR A 66 9.09 9.88 6.84
N THR A 67 8.39 10.84 6.26
CA THR A 67 8.48 11.22 4.85
C THR A 67 8.53 12.73 4.71
N ASP A 68 8.56 13.24 3.50
CA ASP A 68 8.46 14.68 3.25
C ASP A 68 7.04 15.05 2.81
N CYS A 69 6.53 16.16 3.35
CA CYS A 69 5.24 16.67 2.99
C CYS A 69 5.21 17.06 1.51
N ALA A 70 4.24 16.53 0.75
CA ALA A 70 4.09 16.80 -0.68
C ALA A 70 3.76 18.28 -0.99
N ARG A 71 3.28 19.03 0.00
CA ARG A 71 2.87 20.44 -0.16
C ARG A 71 3.99 21.43 0.19
N CYS A 72 4.70 21.23 1.28
CA CYS A 72 5.69 22.18 1.79
C CYS A 72 7.12 21.64 1.87
N GLY A 73 7.35 20.36 1.55
CA GLY A 73 8.66 19.72 1.58
C GLY A 73 9.25 19.48 2.97
N LYS A 74 8.56 19.85 4.05
CA LYS A 74 9.02 19.63 5.41
C LYS A 74 8.81 18.17 5.83
N SER A 75 9.59 17.71 6.77
CA SER A 75 9.45 16.37 7.35
C SER A 75 8.07 16.18 7.96
N LEU A 76 7.42 15.07 7.60
CA LEU A 76 6.09 14.68 8.04
C LEU A 76 6.18 13.30 8.71
N GLU A 77 5.63 13.17 9.91
CA GLU A 77 5.48 11.89 10.60
C GLU A 77 4.08 11.33 10.35
N ILE A 78 4.01 10.07 9.96
CA ILE A 78 2.78 9.34 9.69
C ILE A 78 2.70 8.16 10.65
N GLU A 79 1.62 8.06 11.38
CA GLU A 79 1.30 6.90 12.21
C GLU A 79 0.26 6.02 11.52
N ILE A 80 0.54 4.72 11.42
CA ILE A 80 -0.36 3.72 10.85
C ILE A 80 -0.58 2.64 11.89
N VAL A 81 -1.80 2.52 12.36
CA VAL A 81 -2.23 1.42 13.23
C VAL A 81 -3.36 0.70 12.52
N LYS A 82 -3.14 -0.55 12.16
CA LYS A 82 -4.16 -1.36 11.46
C LYS A 82 -4.14 -2.82 11.90
N GLU A 83 -5.28 -3.44 11.70
CA GLU A 83 -5.48 -4.85 11.93
C GLU A 83 -6.22 -5.42 10.73
N VAL A 84 -5.62 -6.39 10.06
CA VAL A 84 -6.12 -6.96 8.80
C VAL A 84 -6.26 -8.47 8.92
N PRO A 85 -7.44 -9.03 8.69
CA PRO A 85 -7.65 -10.45 8.61
C PRO A 85 -7.26 -11.01 7.24
N PHE A 86 -6.47 -12.08 7.22
CA PHE A 86 -6.00 -12.75 6.02
C PHE A 86 -6.48 -14.19 5.91
N LEU A 87 -6.77 -14.58 4.68
CA LEU A 87 -6.99 -15.96 4.27
C LEU A 87 -5.85 -16.40 3.33
N PHE A 88 -5.29 -17.56 3.59
CA PHE A 88 -4.15 -18.07 2.83
C PHE A 88 -4.55 -19.25 1.97
N THR A 89 -4.33 -19.11 0.67
CA THR A 89 -4.44 -20.21 -0.30
C THR A 89 -3.09 -20.87 -0.52
N LYS A 90 -3.07 -22.04 -1.12
CA LYS A 90 -1.82 -22.73 -1.46
C LYS A 90 -1.27 -22.34 -2.83
N THR A 91 -2.15 -21.86 -3.72
CA THR A 91 -1.82 -21.50 -5.10
C THR A 91 -2.65 -20.30 -5.54
N GLU A 92 -2.14 -19.57 -6.55
CA GLU A 92 -2.88 -18.49 -7.21
C GLU A 92 -4.18 -18.98 -7.87
N ASP A 93 -4.16 -20.18 -8.46
CA ASP A 93 -5.36 -20.77 -9.05
C ASP A 93 -6.47 -20.99 -8.03
N GLU A 94 -6.11 -21.35 -6.80
CA GLU A 94 -7.06 -21.48 -5.69
C GLU A 94 -7.61 -20.09 -5.30
N ALA A 95 -6.75 -19.09 -5.19
CA ALA A 95 -7.15 -17.71 -4.88
C ALA A 95 -8.12 -17.15 -5.94
N ASN A 96 -7.81 -17.34 -7.22
CA ASN A 96 -8.62 -16.86 -8.34
C ASN A 96 -9.99 -17.54 -8.47
N ARG A 97 -10.17 -18.72 -7.89
CA ARG A 97 -11.44 -19.46 -7.88
C ARG A 97 -12.37 -19.09 -6.73
N LEU A 98 -11.86 -18.36 -5.75
CA LEU A 98 -12.68 -17.93 -4.63
C LEU A 98 -13.64 -16.84 -5.08
N PRO A 99 -14.93 -16.91 -4.66
CA PRO A 99 -15.87 -15.85 -4.96
C PRO A 99 -15.43 -14.56 -4.24
N ILE A 100 -15.51 -13.45 -4.97
CA ILE A 100 -15.31 -12.11 -4.40
C ILE A 100 -16.56 -11.83 -3.56
N GLU A 101 -16.38 -11.72 -2.25
CA GLU A 101 -17.46 -11.27 -1.37
C GLU A 101 -17.40 -9.75 -1.27
N GLU A 102 -18.48 -9.08 -1.66
CA GLU A 102 -18.57 -7.61 -1.63
C GLU A 102 -18.48 -7.02 -0.19
N ASP A 103 -18.81 -7.83 0.83
CA ASP A 103 -18.80 -7.43 2.24
C ASP A 103 -17.69 -8.15 3.06
N GLY A 104 -16.71 -8.77 2.40
CA GLY A 104 -15.66 -9.51 3.08
C GLY A 104 -14.47 -8.62 3.44
N ASP A 105 -14.19 -8.46 4.73
CA ASP A 105 -13.00 -7.76 5.24
C ASP A 105 -11.71 -8.61 5.11
N ASP A 106 -11.82 -9.86 4.66
CA ASP A 106 -10.71 -10.80 4.58
C ASP A 106 -9.89 -10.58 3.31
N GLU A 107 -8.61 -10.36 3.44
CA GLU A 107 -7.68 -10.32 2.31
C GLU A 107 -7.19 -11.72 1.97
N ILE A 108 -7.12 -12.06 0.68
CA ILE A 108 -6.72 -13.37 0.20
C ILE A 108 -5.32 -13.30 -0.38
N VAL A 109 -4.40 -14.09 0.18
CA VAL A 109 -2.99 -14.13 -0.20
C VAL A 109 -2.54 -15.57 -0.39
N VAL A 110 -1.58 -15.78 -1.29
CA VAL A 110 -0.94 -17.11 -1.44
C VAL A 110 0.05 -17.30 -0.32
N GLY A 111 -0.23 -18.28 0.56
CA GLY A 111 0.62 -18.62 1.69
C GLY A 111 1.75 -19.58 1.30
N SER A 112 2.75 -19.68 2.16
CA SER A 112 3.84 -20.64 2.03
C SER A 112 4.40 -21.07 3.39
N THR A 113 5.21 -22.13 3.38
CA THR A 113 5.96 -22.57 4.57
C THR A 113 7.19 -21.69 4.85
N LYS A 114 7.56 -20.84 3.88
CA LYS A 114 8.59 -19.82 4.01
C LYS A 114 8.00 -18.48 3.60
N PHE A 115 6.99 -18.05 4.34
CA PHE A 115 6.28 -16.82 4.08
C PHE A 115 7.11 -15.61 4.56
N ASP A 116 7.40 -14.67 3.67
CA ASP A 116 8.20 -13.49 3.97
C ASP A 116 7.35 -12.44 4.69
N VAL A 117 7.59 -12.31 5.98
CA VAL A 117 6.83 -11.37 6.82
C VAL A 117 7.19 -9.93 6.52
N ALA A 118 8.45 -9.63 6.19
CA ALA A 118 8.85 -8.25 5.89
C ALA A 118 8.12 -7.75 4.64
N HIS A 119 8.11 -8.54 3.58
CA HIS A 119 7.37 -8.21 2.36
C HIS A 119 5.87 -8.07 2.61
N TRP A 120 5.27 -8.98 3.37
CA TRP A 120 3.85 -8.91 3.72
C TRP A 120 3.48 -7.63 4.47
N VAL A 121 4.26 -7.24 5.48
CA VAL A 121 4.06 -6.00 6.24
C VAL A 121 4.31 -4.78 5.34
N GLU A 122 5.29 -4.84 4.45
CA GLU A 122 5.61 -3.78 3.50
C GLU A 122 4.46 -3.49 2.55
N GLU A 123 3.87 -4.52 1.93
CA GLU A 123 2.71 -4.39 1.04
C GLU A 123 1.53 -3.71 1.76
N GLU A 124 1.24 -4.12 3.00
CA GLU A 124 0.17 -3.54 3.80
C GLU A 124 0.41 -2.07 4.16
N LEU A 125 1.65 -1.69 4.43
CA LEU A 125 2.01 -0.30 4.68
C LEU A 125 1.89 0.54 3.42
N ILE A 126 2.36 0.05 2.28
CA ILE A 126 2.26 0.73 0.98
C ILE A 126 0.79 0.99 0.62
N LEU A 127 -0.08 0.01 0.82
CA LEU A 127 -1.52 0.15 0.58
C LEU A 127 -2.21 1.13 1.53
N SER A 128 -1.61 1.40 2.67
CA SER A 128 -2.16 2.31 3.70
C SER A 128 -1.66 3.75 3.56
N LEU A 129 -0.64 3.97 2.72
CA LEU A 129 -0.06 5.30 2.52
C LEU A 129 -0.79 6.07 1.42
N ASP A 130 -1.00 7.34 1.67
CA ASP A 130 -1.40 8.26 0.62
C ASP A 130 -0.26 8.48 -0.38
N LEU A 131 -0.57 8.54 -1.67
CA LEU A 131 0.41 8.80 -2.73
C LEU A 131 1.13 10.15 -2.58
N PHE A 132 0.45 11.11 -1.96
CA PHE A 132 0.95 12.46 -1.72
C PHE A 132 0.64 12.88 -0.27
N PRO A 133 1.36 12.32 0.72
CA PRO A 133 1.13 12.68 2.10
C PRO A 133 1.44 14.16 2.32
N ALA A 134 0.52 14.87 2.93
CA ALA A 134 0.65 16.31 3.19
C ALA A 134 0.09 16.65 4.57
N ASP A 135 0.75 17.58 5.24
CA ASP A 135 0.23 18.18 6.45
C ASP A 135 -0.91 19.15 6.07
N GLU A 136 -2.08 19.00 6.68
CA GLU A 136 -3.25 19.81 6.38
C GLU A 136 -3.05 21.29 6.75
N ASP A 137 -2.24 21.55 7.76
CA ASP A 137 -2.00 22.89 8.30
C ASP A 137 -0.79 23.61 7.66
N CYS A 138 -0.07 22.98 6.72
CA CYS A 138 1.11 23.58 6.11
C CYS A 138 0.76 24.53 4.95
N GLU A 139 1.54 25.61 4.81
CA GLU A 139 1.50 26.48 3.64
C GLU A 139 2.31 25.85 2.49
N PRO A 140 1.82 25.96 1.23
CA PRO A 140 2.57 25.49 0.07
C PRO A 140 3.92 26.19 -0.04
N ASP A 141 4.95 25.47 -0.44
CA ASP A 141 6.24 26.08 -0.74
C ASP A 141 6.09 26.99 -1.98
N PRO A 142 6.39 28.30 -1.86
CA PRO A 142 6.27 29.21 -2.98
C PRO A 142 7.22 28.87 -4.15
N GLU A 143 8.33 28.15 -3.90
CA GLU A 143 9.22 27.68 -4.96
C GLU A 143 8.61 26.51 -5.75
N SER A 144 7.79 25.69 -5.13
CA SER A 144 7.10 24.59 -5.82
C SER A 144 6.01 25.09 -6.78
N LEU A 145 5.55 26.32 -6.60
CA LEU A 145 4.57 26.97 -7.48
C LEU A 145 5.22 27.67 -8.69
N GLN A 146 6.55 27.87 -8.68
CA GLN A 146 7.28 28.57 -9.76
C GLN A 146 7.84 27.62 -10.82
N SER A 147 7.78 26.31 -10.64
CA SER A 147 8.28 25.32 -11.62
C SER A 147 7.28 24.97 -12.74
N GLN A 148 6.25 25.77 -12.94
CA GLN A 148 5.58 25.85 -14.24
C GLN A 148 6.18 27.03 -14.99
N ASP A 149 7.43 26.83 -15.49
CA ASP A 149 7.89 27.59 -16.62
C ASP A 149 6.76 27.57 -17.65
N GLU A 150 6.36 28.77 -18.07
CA GLU A 150 5.53 28.99 -19.24
C GLU A 150 6.27 28.43 -20.46
N GLU A 151 6.37 27.10 -20.59
CA GLU A 151 6.51 26.50 -21.89
C GLU A 151 5.24 26.92 -22.62
N GLU A 152 5.43 27.84 -23.58
CA GLU A 152 4.42 28.20 -24.58
C GLU A 152 3.76 26.89 -25.04
N ILE A 153 2.56 26.64 -24.53
CA ILE A 153 1.78 25.48 -24.93
C ILE A 153 1.50 25.73 -26.40
N PRO A 154 2.11 24.97 -27.33
CA PRO A 154 1.77 25.10 -28.73
C PRO A 154 0.26 24.91 -28.81
N GLU A 155 -0.43 25.81 -29.49
CA GLU A 155 -1.89 25.81 -29.67
C GLU A 155 -2.35 24.37 -29.87
N ARG A 156 -2.88 23.76 -28.81
CA ARG A 156 -3.38 22.37 -28.89
C ARG A 156 -4.57 22.40 -29.81
N VAL A 157 -4.34 22.01 -31.05
CA VAL A 157 -5.42 21.71 -31.97
C VAL A 157 -6.37 20.75 -31.25
N ASN A 158 -7.56 21.23 -30.91
CA ASN A 158 -8.55 20.42 -30.24
C ASN A 158 -8.88 19.22 -31.16
N PRO A 159 -8.49 17.98 -30.78
CA PRO A 159 -8.72 16.80 -31.63
C PRO A 159 -10.21 16.56 -31.92
N PHE A 160 -11.10 17.25 -31.21
CA PHE A 160 -12.55 17.18 -31.41
C PHE A 160 -13.13 18.34 -32.22
N ALA A 161 -12.31 19.29 -32.67
CA ALA A 161 -12.79 20.43 -33.47
C ALA A 161 -13.46 19.98 -34.79
N GLY A 162 -13.04 18.85 -35.35
CA GLY A 162 -13.64 18.28 -36.55
C GLY A 162 -14.96 17.52 -36.35
N LEU A 163 -15.35 17.24 -35.13
CA LEU A 163 -16.57 16.48 -34.85
C LEU A 163 -17.84 17.27 -35.19
N ALA A 164 -17.79 18.58 -34.97
CA ALA A 164 -18.92 19.47 -35.28
C ALA A 164 -19.23 19.54 -36.78
N ASP A 165 -18.21 19.41 -37.63
CA ASP A 165 -18.37 19.42 -39.10
C ASP A 165 -18.90 18.07 -39.63
N LEU A 166 -18.54 16.96 -38.96
CA LEU A 166 -19.06 15.64 -39.30
C LEU A 166 -20.56 15.48 -38.94
N MET A 167 -20.98 16.10 -37.84
CA MET A 167 -22.41 16.07 -37.45
C MET A 167 -23.29 16.93 -38.36
N LYS A 168 -22.77 17.99 -38.97
CA LYS A 168 -23.53 18.81 -39.96
C LYS A 168 -23.66 18.17 -41.32
N LYS A 169 -22.83 17.18 -41.66
CA LYS A 169 -22.82 16.52 -42.96
C LYS A 169 -23.79 15.34 -43.06
N ASN A 170 -24.41 14.91 -41.94
CA ASN A 170 -25.38 13.82 -41.84
C ASN A 170 -26.81 14.28 -41.48
N SER A 171 -27.09 15.54 -41.69
CA SER A 171 -28.47 16.06 -41.61
C SER A 171 -29.00 16.44 -42.99
#